data_27b1984c665d33c2831be9ed9e809108
#
_entry.id   27b1984c665d33c2831be9ed9e809108
#
_cell.length_a   1.000
_cell.length_b   1.000
_cell.length_c   1.000
_cell.angle_alpha   90.00
_cell.angle_beta   90.00
_cell.angle_gamma   90.00
#
_symmetry.space_group_name_H-M   'P 1'
#
loop_
_entity.id
_entity.type
_entity.pdbx_description
1 polymer ?
#
loop_
_entity_poly.entity_id
_entity_poly.type
_entity_poly.pdbx_seq_one_letter_code
_entity_poly.pdbx_strand_id
1 'polypeptide(L)'
;MTYTLTFRLKTEKWQEDKLNKRLEIGRNIYNACLREILKRYNTMINSEEYKQIQQMAKGKERNKLFNKLNSKYGISEYSLHDYVKPMQHHFKENIDAFTAQKIATRAYNAFAKYMYHEADKVYFKKYGEL
;
A
#
# COMPACT_ATOMS: atom_id res chain seq x y z
N MET A 1 -35.14 -15.35 -21.71
CA MET A 1 -34.39 -14.40 -20.84
C MET A 1 -33.84 -15.07 -19.58
N THR A 2 -34.70 -15.71 -18.82
CA THR A 2 -34.31 -16.32 -17.54
C THR A 2 -33.25 -17.41 -17.70
N TYR A 3 -33.41 -18.30 -18.68
CA TYR A 3 -32.43 -19.37 -18.85
C TYR A 3 -31.07 -18.83 -19.38
N THR A 4 -31.08 -17.74 -20.15
CA THR A 4 -29.86 -17.10 -20.61
C THR A 4 -29.08 -16.55 -19.42
N LEU A 5 -29.77 -15.96 -18.47
CA LEU A 5 -29.19 -15.45 -17.24
C LEU A 5 -28.60 -16.61 -16.41
N THR A 6 -29.32 -17.74 -16.31
CA THR A 6 -28.84 -18.91 -15.61
C THR A 6 -27.58 -19.48 -16.25
N PHE A 7 -27.53 -19.54 -17.58
CA PHE A 7 -26.36 -19.98 -18.31
C PHE A 7 -25.16 -19.07 -18.05
N ARG A 8 -25.41 -17.78 -18.07
CA ARG A 8 -24.37 -16.78 -17.75
C ARG A 8 -23.83 -16.98 -16.34
N LEU A 9 -24.69 -17.22 -15.35
CA LEU A 9 -24.28 -17.44 -13.98
C LEU A 9 -23.39 -18.68 -13.84
N LYS A 10 -23.71 -19.76 -14.55
CA LYS A 10 -22.88 -20.97 -14.54
C LYS A 10 -21.48 -20.71 -15.11
N THR A 11 -21.39 -19.93 -16.17
CA THR A 11 -20.12 -19.55 -16.78
C THR A 11 -19.34 -18.61 -15.86
N GLU A 12 -20.03 -17.64 -15.28
CA GLU A 12 -19.41 -16.59 -14.46
C GLU A 12 -18.95 -17.08 -13.10
N LYS A 13 -19.49 -18.16 -12.57
CA LYS A 13 -19.09 -18.69 -11.26
C LYS A 13 -17.59 -18.98 -11.21
N TRP A 14 -17.09 -19.66 -12.23
CA TRP A 14 -15.64 -19.94 -12.31
C TRP A 14 -14.83 -18.66 -12.42
N GLN A 15 -15.32 -17.68 -13.18
CA GLN A 15 -14.68 -16.37 -13.32
C GLN A 15 -14.75 -15.58 -12.01
N GLU A 16 -15.86 -15.65 -11.28
CA GLU A 16 -16.00 -15.01 -9.97
C GLU A 16 -15.03 -15.58 -8.96
N ASP A 17 -14.87 -16.89 -8.90
CA ASP A 17 -13.93 -17.52 -7.98
C ASP A 17 -12.50 -17.07 -8.25
N LYS A 18 -12.14 -16.98 -9.53
CA LYS A 18 -10.83 -16.52 -9.94
C LYS A 18 -10.62 -15.04 -9.61
N LEU A 19 -11.64 -14.20 -9.83
CA LEU A 19 -11.61 -12.79 -9.50
C LEU A 19 -11.51 -12.59 -7.99
N ASN A 20 -12.30 -13.33 -7.21
CA ASN A 20 -12.26 -13.24 -5.75
C ASN A 20 -10.88 -13.60 -5.21
N LYS A 21 -10.23 -14.60 -5.78
CA LYS A 21 -8.86 -14.97 -5.41
C LYS A 21 -7.89 -13.82 -5.66
N ARG A 22 -8.02 -13.16 -6.83
CA ARG A 22 -7.18 -11.99 -7.16
C ARG A 22 -7.41 -10.83 -6.21
N LEU A 23 -8.67 -10.58 -5.84
CA LEU A 23 -9.02 -9.53 -4.89
C LEU A 23 -8.43 -9.80 -3.51
N GLU A 24 -8.47 -11.07 -3.06
CA GLU A 24 -7.88 -11.46 -1.79
C GLU A 24 -6.36 -11.27 -1.78
N ILE A 25 -5.70 -11.67 -2.86
CA ILE A 25 -4.26 -11.47 -3.01
C ILE A 25 -3.94 -9.97 -3.00
N GLY A 26 -4.70 -9.17 -3.76
CA GLY A 26 -4.54 -7.72 -3.80
C GLY A 26 -4.75 -7.09 -2.44
N ARG A 27 -5.75 -7.52 -1.70
CA ARG A 27 -6.02 -7.06 -0.33
C ARG A 27 -4.83 -7.37 0.59
N ASN A 28 -4.29 -8.58 0.50
CA ASN A 28 -3.15 -8.98 1.31
C ASN A 28 -1.91 -8.15 0.98
N ILE A 29 -1.68 -7.86 -0.30
CA ILE A 29 -0.57 -7.01 -0.75
C ILE A 29 -0.74 -5.59 -0.22
N TYR A 30 -1.95 -5.03 -0.34
CA TYR A 30 -2.26 -3.70 0.17
C TYR A 30 -1.98 -3.60 1.67
N ASN A 31 -2.50 -4.54 2.44
CA ASN A 31 -2.31 -4.56 3.90
C ASN A 31 -0.84 -4.74 4.28
N ALA A 32 -0.10 -5.58 3.55
CA ALA A 32 1.32 -5.78 3.78
C ALA A 32 2.12 -4.49 3.53
N CYS A 33 1.81 -3.79 2.43
CA CYS A 33 2.44 -2.50 2.12
C CYS A 33 2.15 -1.46 3.20
N LEU A 34 0.89 -1.37 3.61
CA LEU A 34 0.48 -0.41 4.63
C LEU A 34 1.16 -0.69 5.97
N ARG A 35 1.22 -1.96 6.36
CA ARG A 35 1.90 -2.38 7.59
C ARG A 35 3.40 -2.04 7.54
N GLU A 36 4.02 -2.31 6.41
CA GLU A 36 5.46 -2.05 6.25
C GLU A 36 5.78 -0.57 6.30
N ILE A 37 5.01 0.27 5.61
CA ILE A 37 5.27 1.71 5.61
C ILE A 37 5.00 2.33 6.98
N LEU A 38 4.00 1.84 7.71
CA LEU A 38 3.72 2.28 9.08
C LEU A 38 4.86 1.89 10.02
N LYS A 39 5.41 0.69 9.86
CA LYS A 39 6.56 0.23 10.64
C LYS A 39 7.77 1.12 10.41
N ARG A 40 8.05 1.43 9.15
CA ARG A 40 9.18 2.32 8.79
C ARG A 40 8.98 3.71 9.37
N TYR A 41 7.76 4.23 9.29
CA TYR A 41 7.42 5.54 9.83
C TYR A 41 7.59 5.57 11.35
N ASN A 42 7.08 4.58 12.06
CA ASN A 42 7.21 4.50 13.52
C ASN A 42 8.68 4.42 13.96
N THR A 43 9.49 3.68 13.23
CA THR A 43 10.94 3.60 13.48
C THR A 43 11.59 4.97 13.29
N MET A 44 11.19 5.68 12.23
CA MET A 44 11.74 7.00 11.93
C MET A 44 11.40 8.04 13.00
N ILE A 45 10.12 8.13 13.39
CA ILE A 45 9.69 9.16 14.36
C ILE A 45 10.24 8.92 15.76
N ASN A 46 10.68 7.70 16.06
CA ASN A 46 11.32 7.37 17.33
C ASN A 46 12.85 7.54 17.29
N SER A 47 13.41 7.91 16.14
CA SER A 47 14.85 8.13 16.00
C SER A 47 15.27 9.47 16.55
N GLU A 48 16.52 9.56 17.00
CA GLU A 48 17.11 10.84 17.48
C GLU A 48 17.17 11.86 16.35
N GLU A 49 17.48 11.42 15.14
CA GLU A 49 17.54 12.29 13.95
C GLU A 49 16.22 13.01 13.72
N TYR A 50 15.11 12.28 13.81
CA TYR A 50 13.77 12.85 13.64
C TYR A 50 13.48 13.90 14.73
N LYS A 51 13.81 13.58 15.98
CA LYS A 51 13.58 14.48 17.11
C LYS A 51 14.38 15.77 16.97
N GLN A 52 15.63 15.67 16.50
CA GLN A 52 16.47 16.83 16.26
C GLN A 52 15.92 17.72 15.17
N ILE A 53 15.50 17.14 14.05
CA ILE A 53 14.91 17.87 12.93
C ILE A 53 13.59 18.54 13.34
N GLN A 54 12.79 17.86 14.15
CA GLN A 54 11.51 18.36 14.63
C GLN A 54 11.66 19.64 15.45
N GLN A 55 12.78 19.79 16.15
CA GLN A 55 13.09 20.97 16.96
C GLN A 55 13.60 22.15 16.14
N MET A 56 13.94 21.95 14.88
CA MET A 56 14.42 23.01 14.01
C MET A 56 13.30 23.97 13.60
N ALA A 57 13.68 25.22 13.31
CA ALA A 57 12.73 26.18 12.78
C ALA A 57 12.22 25.73 11.39
N LYS A 58 10.94 25.96 11.13
CA LYS A 58 10.34 25.65 9.84
C LYS A 58 11.03 26.42 8.72
N GLY A 59 11.34 25.74 7.63
CA GLY A 59 12.00 26.34 6.48
C GLY A 59 12.54 25.29 5.52
N LYS A 60 13.27 25.77 4.51
CA LYS A 60 13.80 24.91 3.45
C LYS A 60 14.79 23.87 3.97
N GLU A 61 15.63 24.23 4.92
CA GLU A 61 16.61 23.29 5.48
C GLU A 61 15.96 22.16 6.24
N ARG A 62 14.95 22.47 7.05
CA ARG A 62 14.19 21.47 7.79
C ARG A 62 13.51 20.50 6.84
N ASN A 63 12.87 21.03 5.80
CA ASN A 63 12.18 20.20 4.79
C ASN A 63 13.17 19.31 4.04
N LYS A 64 14.34 19.82 3.72
CA LYS A 64 15.40 19.05 3.05
C LYS A 64 15.89 17.92 3.92
N LEU A 65 16.05 18.14 5.22
CA LEU A 65 16.48 17.13 6.17
C LEU A 65 15.40 16.07 6.37
N PHE A 66 14.12 16.45 6.43
CA PHE A 66 13.02 15.51 6.48
C PHE A 66 12.97 14.63 5.22
N ASN A 67 13.19 15.22 4.05
CA ASN A 67 13.23 14.46 2.80
C ASN A 67 14.37 13.44 2.79
N LYS A 68 15.54 13.82 3.27
CA LYS A 68 16.67 12.90 3.41
C LYS A 68 16.35 11.78 4.38
N LEU A 69 15.71 12.10 5.49
CA LEU A 69 15.35 11.11 6.50
C LEU A 69 14.31 10.14 5.95
N ASN A 70 13.30 10.63 5.23
CA ASN A 70 12.32 9.79 4.59
C ASN A 70 12.98 8.80 3.61
N SER A 71 13.94 9.26 2.83
CA SER A 71 14.70 8.41 1.92
C SER A 71 15.50 7.35 2.67
N LYS A 72 16.13 7.73 3.78
CA LYS A 72 16.93 6.82 4.61
C LYS A 72 16.09 5.68 5.17
N TYR A 73 14.87 5.96 5.61
CA TYR A 73 13.99 4.96 6.20
C TYR A 73 13.07 4.28 5.18
N GLY A 74 13.21 4.61 3.91
CA GLY A 74 12.43 3.99 2.84
C GLY A 74 10.96 4.39 2.87
N ILE A 75 10.68 5.64 3.22
CA ILE A 75 9.32 6.18 3.26
C ILE A 75 9.08 6.90 1.94
N SER A 76 8.76 6.15 0.91
CA SER A 76 8.47 6.66 -0.43
C SER A 76 7.62 5.64 -1.20
N GLU A 77 6.93 6.13 -2.22
CA GLU A 77 6.15 5.29 -3.12
C GLU A 77 7.05 4.25 -3.82
N TYR A 78 8.22 4.67 -4.29
CA TYR A 78 9.15 3.76 -4.99
C TYR A 78 9.68 2.66 -4.08
N SER A 79 9.90 2.96 -2.81
CA SER A 79 10.32 1.94 -1.84
C SER A 79 9.26 0.86 -1.67
N LEU A 80 7.98 1.22 -1.69
CA LEU A 80 6.89 0.25 -1.65
C LEU A 80 6.78 -0.53 -2.96
N HIS A 81 7.06 0.10 -4.10
CA HIS A 81 7.11 -0.62 -5.38
C HIS A 81 8.17 -1.72 -5.34
N ASP A 82 9.34 -1.45 -4.76
CA ASP A 82 10.37 -2.45 -4.58
C ASP A 82 9.95 -3.53 -3.58
N TYR A 83 9.26 -3.13 -2.54
CA TYR A 83 8.77 -4.06 -1.49
C TYR A 83 7.79 -5.09 -2.06
N VAL A 84 6.94 -4.70 -3.02
CA VAL A 84 5.94 -5.62 -3.58
C VAL A 84 6.49 -6.59 -4.61
N LYS A 85 7.69 -6.36 -5.16
CA LYS A 85 8.26 -7.22 -6.20
C LYS A 85 8.30 -8.70 -5.81
N PRO A 86 8.83 -9.10 -4.64
CA PRO A 86 8.82 -10.51 -4.25
C PRO A 86 7.41 -11.07 -4.10
N MET A 87 6.47 -10.29 -3.57
CA MET A 87 5.09 -10.71 -3.42
C MET A 87 4.42 -10.92 -4.77
N GLN A 88 4.64 -10.00 -5.71
CA GLN A 88 4.10 -10.12 -7.06
C GLN A 88 4.69 -11.34 -7.77
N HIS A 89 5.97 -11.61 -7.60
CA HIS A 89 6.61 -12.81 -8.15
C HIS A 89 5.96 -14.09 -7.63
N HIS A 90 5.66 -14.14 -6.35
CA HIS A 90 4.99 -15.28 -5.73
C HIS A 90 3.60 -15.50 -6.31
N PHE A 91 2.88 -14.42 -6.62
CA PHE A 91 1.51 -14.46 -7.13
C PHE A 91 1.41 -14.06 -8.61
N LYS A 92 2.48 -14.24 -9.39
CA LYS A 92 2.55 -13.76 -10.78
C LYS A 92 1.45 -14.27 -11.70
N GLU A 93 0.89 -15.43 -11.40
CA GLU A 93 -0.20 -16.01 -12.19
C GLU A 93 -1.55 -15.31 -11.94
N ASN A 94 -1.67 -14.61 -10.82
CA ASN A 94 -2.91 -13.95 -10.42
C ASN A 94 -2.82 -12.42 -10.49
N ILE A 95 -1.65 -11.86 -10.25
CA ILE A 95 -1.44 -10.40 -10.22
C ILE A 95 -0.18 -10.05 -11.00
N ASP A 96 -0.32 -9.15 -11.98
CA ASP A 96 0.82 -8.67 -12.75
C ASP A 96 1.58 -7.57 -11.99
N ALA A 97 2.78 -7.23 -12.48
CA ALA A 97 3.66 -6.24 -11.86
C ALA A 97 3.01 -4.85 -11.81
N PHE A 98 2.30 -4.47 -12.86
CA PHE A 98 1.65 -3.16 -12.94
C PHE A 98 0.54 -3.03 -11.89
N THR A 99 -0.27 -4.07 -11.74
CA THR A 99 -1.34 -4.10 -10.73
C THR A 99 -0.76 -4.04 -9.33
N ALA A 100 0.30 -4.80 -9.04
CA ALA A 100 0.96 -4.77 -7.75
C ALA A 100 1.51 -3.39 -7.42
N GLN A 101 2.12 -2.71 -8.39
CA GLN A 101 2.61 -1.35 -8.20
C GLN A 101 1.48 -0.36 -7.92
N LYS A 102 0.34 -0.50 -8.59
CA LYS A 102 -0.83 0.34 -8.32
C LYS A 102 -1.37 0.13 -6.91
N ILE A 103 -1.39 -1.10 -6.44
CA ILE A 103 -1.82 -1.42 -5.08
C ILE A 103 -0.87 -0.78 -4.06
N ALA A 104 0.45 -0.87 -4.31
CA ALA A 104 1.45 -0.23 -3.47
C ALA A 104 1.27 1.30 -3.44
N THR A 105 0.99 1.91 -4.57
CA THR A 105 0.73 3.35 -4.67
C THR A 105 -0.50 3.74 -3.85
N ARG A 106 -1.57 2.95 -3.91
CA ARG A 106 -2.78 3.20 -3.13
C ARG A 106 -2.51 3.12 -1.63
N ALA A 107 -1.72 2.14 -1.21
CA ALA A 107 -1.33 1.99 0.19
C ALA A 107 -0.47 3.17 0.64
N TYR A 108 0.47 3.59 -0.19
CA TYR A 108 1.29 4.76 0.10
C TYR A 108 0.46 6.03 0.21
N ASN A 109 -0.51 6.23 -0.68
CA ASN A 109 -1.37 7.42 -0.65
C ASN A 109 -2.22 7.46 0.62
N ALA A 110 -2.73 6.32 1.08
CA ALA A 110 -3.47 6.24 2.33
C ALA A 110 -2.58 6.59 3.53
N PHE A 111 -1.35 6.09 3.53
CA PHE A 111 -0.35 6.42 4.54
C PHE A 111 0.02 7.89 4.50
N ALA A 112 0.23 8.46 3.31
CA ALA A 112 0.63 9.86 3.15
C ALA A 112 -0.42 10.81 3.73
N LYS A 113 -1.69 10.52 3.55
CA LYS A 113 -2.78 11.30 4.15
C LYS A 113 -2.68 11.30 5.68
N TYR A 114 -2.36 10.16 6.27
CA TYR A 114 -2.15 10.05 7.70
C TYR A 114 -0.91 10.83 8.13
N MET A 115 0.20 10.69 7.41
CA MET A 115 1.46 11.35 7.73
C MET A 115 1.33 12.87 7.67
N TYR A 116 0.57 13.40 6.71
CA TYR A 116 0.35 14.84 6.55
C TYR A 116 -0.89 15.36 7.30
N HIS A 117 -1.43 14.55 8.22
CA HIS A 117 -2.57 14.91 9.08
C HIS A 117 -3.87 15.20 8.32
N GLU A 118 -4.01 14.70 7.11
CA GLU A 118 -5.26 14.78 6.36
C GLU A 118 -6.26 13.69 6.79
N ALA A 119 -5.76 12.66 7.47
CA ALA A 119 -6.56 11.59 8.03
C ALA A 119 -6.05 11.24 9.42
N ASP A 120 -6.95 10.92 10.35
CA ASP A 120 -6.61 10.56 11.73
C ASP A 120 -6.08 9.15 11.86
N LYS A 121 -6.47 8.28 10.94
CA LYS A 121 -6.13 6.86 10.98
C LYS A 121 -5.90 6.31 9.59
N VAL A 122 -5.18 5.18 9.51
CA VAL A 122 -5.13 4.34 8.33
C VAL A 122 -6.00 3.11 8.57
N TYR A 123 -6.63 2.63 7.51
CA TYR A 123 -7.52 1.48 7.59
C TYR A 123 -6.99 0.35 6.73
N PHE A 124 -6.82 -0.82 7.36
CA PHE A 124 -6.51 -2.03 6.62
C PHE A 124 -7.76 -2.53 5.91
N LYS A 125 -7.57 -3.17 4.77
CA LYS A 125 -8.68 -3.73 4.01
C LYS A 125 -9.17 -5.02 4.66
N LYS A 126 -10.48 -5.14 4.80
CA LYS A 126 -11.13 -6.35 5.30
C LYS A 126 -11.42 -7.29 4.14
N TYR A 127 -11.78 -8.53 4.47
CA TYR A 127 -12.17 -9.51 3.46
C TYR A 127 -13.23 -8.93 2.53
N GLY A 128 -13.02 -9.10 1.23
CA GLY A 128 -13.94 -8.60 0.22
C GLY A 128 -13.77 -7.12 -0.13
N GLU A 129 -12.88 -6.40 0.57
CA GLU A 129 -12.58 -5.01 0.26
C GLU A 129 -11.30 -4.92 -0.58
N LEU A 130 -11.33 -4.11 -1.57
CA LEU A 130 -10.21 -3.57 -2.31
C LEU A 130 -10.77 -2.59 -3.32
#